data_accb997f4f251e0b5b157c055f90a5ce
#
_entry.id   accb997f4f251e0b5b157c055f90a5ce
#
_cell.length_a   1.000
_cell.length_b   1.000
_cell.length_c   1.000
_cell.angle_alpha   90.00
_cell.angle_beta   90.00
_cell.angle_gamma   90.00
#
_symmetry.space_group_name_H-M   'P 1'
#
loop_
_entity.id
_entity.type
_entity.pdbx_description
1 polymer ?
#
loop_
_entity_poly.entity_id
_entity_poly.type
_entity_poly.pdbx_seq_one_letter_code
_entity_poly.pdbx_strand_id
1 'polypeptide(L)'
;MEYQKLNNNAYNIHFIKTTKFKKIRIKINFKEKVEREKIVYRNMLSLILLESCRKYKTKRLLDIECEELYNASIGSNTTITGNYQLLSFNSVFLNEKYTEVGMNEKTFQFFLNLIFDPLIIDNGFEETSFNNAKNYLLEDIESYEDSPMRLATSNLYHEMFEGTPIEYRVCGYKEDLEKITKENLYEYYKELIKNNHIDIFVVGEFDSNEMKKIIENNFKINTIKKPATSHIINHKTFRKVTNIVKSPKNINQSILLFGFKLNNITEFERLYTLAVYNSILGGSPDSKLFREVREKNSLCYSISSTYSGINSYEIISAGINKNDYNKAVKLIKKEIKKMTLGDFTDEEIKQAQITYIASLKEIEDAPSSMISIYEAHEYLGYDLMADREKNIVKVTRADIIALSKKLKLDTIYLLEGVKENDKGN
;
A
#
# COMPACT_ATOMS: atom_id res chain seq x y z
N MET A 1 -14.72 -20.76 -1.22
CA MET A 1 -13.59 -20.09 -1.86
C MET A 1 -12.42 -21.06 -1.95
N GLU A 2 -11.79 -21.20 -3.12
CA GLU A 2 -10.68 -22.13 -3.37
C GLU A 2 -9.47 -21.32 -3.85
N TYR A 3 -8.28 -21.57 -3.30
CA TYR A 3 -7.04 -20.93 -3.71
C TYR A 3 -6.07 -21.96 -4.25
N GLN A 4 -5.45 -21.64 -5.39
CA GLN A 4 -4.43 -22.48 -6.02
C GLN A 4 -3.29 -21.61 -6.53
N LYS A 5 -2.06 -21.98 -6.18
CA LYS A 5 -0.84 -21.36 -6.72
C LYS A 5 -0.19 -22.30 -7.73
N LEU A 6 0.16 -21.74 -8.90
CA LEU A 6 0.93 -22.41 -9.95
C LEU A 6 2.22 -21.63 -10.19
N ASN A 7 3.33 -22.34 -10.29
CA ASN A 7 4.66 -21.76 -10.52
C ASN A 7 5.25 -22.33 -11.83
N ASN A 8 5.68 -21.46 -12.72
CA ASN A 8 6.35 -21.85 -13.98
C ASN A 8 7.78 -21.30 -14.11
N ASN A 9 8.44 -20.93 -13.01
CA ASN A 9 9.78 -20.33 -12.93
C ASN A 9 9.92 -18.93 -13.52
N ALA A 10 9.08 -18.50 -14.47
CA ALA A 10 9.07 -17.15 -15.03
C ALA A 10 8.08 -16.22 -14.32
N TYR A 11 6.98 -16.75 -13.86
CA TYR A 11 5.94 -16.05 -13.10
C TYR A 11 5.13 -17.05 -12.24
N ASN A 12 4.42 -16.52 -11.26
CA ASN A 12 3.45 -17.29 -10.48
C ASN A 12 2.03 -16.92 -10.93
N ILE A 13 1.13 -17.90 -10.89
CA ILE A 13 -0.30 -17.67 -11.08
C ILE A 13 -1.02 -18.04 -9.78
N HIS A 14 -1.90 -17.14 -9.33
CA HIS A 14 -2.69 -17.27 -8.12
C HIS A 14 -4.17 -17.26 -8.49
N PHE A 15 -4.80 -18.43 -8.50
CA PHE A 15 -6.23 -18.58 -8.74
C PHE A 15 -7.00 -18.51 -7.43
N ILE A 16 -7.96 -17.60 -7.38
CA ILE A 16 -8.87 -17.38 -6.24
C ILE A 16 -10.28 -17.56 -6.77
N LYS A 17 -10.78 -18.81 -6.71
CA LYS A 17 -12.09 -19.16 -7.28
C LYS A 17 -13.22 -18.82 -6.33
N THR A 18 -14.20 -18.11 -6.85
CA THR A 18 -15.42 -17.74 -6.14
C THR A 18 -16.54 -17.50 -7.12
N THR A 19 -17.76 -17.88 -6.77
CA THR A 19 -18.99 -17.65 -7.55
C THR A 19 -19.72 -16.36 -7.12
N LYS A 20 -19.17 -15.61 -6.16
CA LYS A 20 -19.80 -14.38 -5.64
C LYS A 20 -19.93 -13.27 -6.69
N PHE A 21 -19.08 -13.27 -7.73
CA PHE A 21 -18.99 -12.16 -8.69
C PHE A 21 -19.27 -12.63 -10.13
N LYS A 22 -19.99 -11.79 -10.88
CA LYS A 22 -20.17 -11.98 -12.33
C LYS A 22 -18.95 -11.55 -13.15
N LYS A 23 -18.07 -10.76 -12.55
CA LYS A 23 -16.85 -10.27 -13.20
C LYS A 23 -15.63 -11.08 -12.75
N ILE A 24 -14.67 -11.22 -13.66
CA ILE A 24 -13.32 -11.70 -13.38
C ILE A 24 -12.44 -10.49 -13.15
N ARG A 25 -11.58 -10.56 -12.15
CA ARG A 25 -10.51 -9.58 -11.92
C ARG A 25 -9.16 -10.25 -12.11
N ILE A 26 -8.31 -9.62 -12.90
CA ILE A 26 -6.90 -10.02 -13.07
C ILE A 26 -6.02 -8.88 -12.58
N LYS A 27 -5.01 -9.22 -11.79
CA LYS A 27 -3.95 -8.29 -11.36
C LYS A 27 -2.59 -8.88 -11.67
N ILE A 28 -1.74 -8.12 -12.36
CA ILE A 28 -0.37 -8.50 -12.69
C ILE A 28 0.56 -7.57 -11.91
N ASN A 29 1.38 -8.14 -11.04
CA ASN A 29 2.37 -7.41 -10.24
C ASN A 29 3.76 -7.64 -10.79
N PHE A 30 4.47 -6.54 -11.08
CA PHE A 30 5.91 -6.53 -11.33
C PHE A 30 6.61 -6.05 -10.05
N LYS A 31 7.45 -6.89 -9.48
CA LYS A 31 8.06 -6.69 -8.18
C LYS A 31 9.58 -6.59 -8.25
N GLU A 32 10.14 -5.52 -7.70
CA GLU A 32 11.58 -5.26 -7.63
C GLU A 32 11.94 -4.66 -6.28
N LYS A 33 13.19 -4.81 -5.84
CA LYS A 33 13.69 -4.09 -4.66
C LYS A 33 13.62 -2.59 -4.87
N VAL A 34 13.26 -1.85 -3.81
CA VAL A 34 13.17 -0.39 -3.87
C VAL A 34 14.57 0.20 -4.08
N GLU A 35 14.70 1.01 -5.12
CA GLU A 35 15.79 1.92 -5.39
C GLU A 35 15.19 3.30 -5.66
N ARG A 36 15.64 4.34 -4.94
CA ARG A 36 15.02 5.67 -5.00
C ARG A 36 14.81 6.17 -6.43
N GLU A 37 15.85 6.09 -7.25
CA GLU A 37 15.83 6.60 -8.62
C GLU A 37 14.82 5.85 -9.52
N LYS A 38 14.55 4.57 -9.23
CA LYS A 38 13.60 3.75 -9.99
C LYS A 38 12.14 4.01 -9.65
N ILE A 39 11.85 4.70 -8.54
CA ILE A 39 10.47 4.98 -8.13
C ILE A 39 9.72 5.76 -9.21
N VAL A 40 10.33 6.82 -9.74
CA VAL A 40 9.72 7.66 -10.78
C VAL A 40 9.56 6.92 -12.11
N TYR A 41 10.50 6.04 -12.49
CA TYR A 41 10.36 5.20 -13.69
C TYR A 41 9.13 4.30 -13.60
N ARG A 42 8.88 3.65 -12.45
CA ARG A 42 7.72 2.79 -12.26
C ARG A 42 6.42 3.57 -12.28
N ASN A 43 6.40 4.76 -11.67
CA ASN A 43 5.24 5.64 -11.74
C ASN A 43 4.97 6.11 -13.18
N MET A 44 6.01 6.48 -13.92
CA MET A 44 5.87 6.81 -15.35
C MET A 44 5.32 5.64 -16.15
N LEU A 45 5.84 4.40 -15.94
CA LEU A 45 5.33 3.21 -16.62
C LEU A 45 3.88 2.88 -16.24
N SER A 46 3.48 3.12 -14.99
CA SER A 46 2.08 2.91 -14.56
C SER A 46 1.11 3.80 -15.31
N LEU A 47 1.52 4.99 -15.68
CA LEU A 47 0.71 5.96 -16.41
C LEU A 47 0.76 5.70 -17.93
N ILE A 48 1.96 5.67 -18.51
CA ILE A 48 2.14 5.69 -19.97
C ILE A 48 1.63 4.41 -20.66
N LEU A 49 1.76 3.24 -20.02
CA LEU A 49 1.30 1.96 -20.60
C LEU A 49 -0.23 1.86 -20.71
N LEU A 50 -0.98 2.74 -20.04
CA LEU A 50 -2.44 2.83 -20.15
C LEU A 50 -2.92 4.00 -21.03
N GLU A 51 -2.01 4.76 -21.64
CA GLU A 51 -2.34 5.85 -22.56
C GLU A 51 -2.49 5.37 -24.02
N SER A 52 -1.58 4.49 -24.44
CA SER A 52 -1.55 3.98 -25.83
C SER A 52 -0.77 2.67 -25.93
N CYS A 53 -1.05 1.90 -26.97
CA CYS A 53 -0.22 0.77 -27.39
C CYS A 53 -0.16 0.70 -28.91
N ARG A 54 0.64 -0.20 -29.49
CA ARG A 54 0.82 -0.29 -30.94
C ARG A 54 -0.51 -0.47 -31.68
N LYS A 55 -1.44 -1.28 -31.14
CA LYS A 55 -2.76 -1.52 -31.72
C LYS A 55 -3.72 -0.34 -31.50
N TYR A 56 -3.67 0.28 -30.33
CA TYR A 56 -4.57 1.37 -29.93
C TYR A 56 -3.73 2.62 -29.63
N LYS A 57 -3.54 3.46 -30.65
CA LYS A 57 -2.58 4.57 -30.64
C LYS A 57 -3.03 5.80 -29.83
N THR A 58 -4.25 5.81 -29.31
CA THR A 58 -4.79 6.92 -28.52
C THR A 58 -5.67 6.40 -27.39
N LYS A 59 -5.76 7.17 -26.32
CA LYS A 59 -6.64 6.87 -25.18
C LYS A 59 -8.08 6.62 -25.61
N ARG A 60 -8.59 7.44 -26.54
CA ARG A 60 -9.94 7.27 -27.10
C ARG A 60 -10.16 5.90 -27.73
N LEU A 61 -9.18 5.37 -28.47
CA LEU A 61 -9.30 4.03 -29.08
C LEU A 61 -9.29 2.93 -28.04
N LEU A 62 -8.54 3.12 -26.93
CA LEU A 62 -8.55 2.20 -25.80
C LEU A 62 -9.91 2.20 -25.10
N ASP A 63 -10.48 3.39 -24.88
CA ASP A 63 -11.77 3.52 -24.21
C ASP A 63 -12.90 2.88 -25.04
N ILE A 64 -12.91 3.07 -26.37
CA ILE A 64 -13.84 2.39 -27.29
C ILE A 64 -13.70 0.86 -27.17
N GLU A 65 -12.46 0.32 -27.20
CA GLU A 65 -12.28 -1.13 -27.06
C GLU A 65 -12.74 -1.62 -25.69
N CYS A 66 -12.55 -0.85 -24.61
CA CYS A 66 -13.08 -1.18 -23.29
C CYS A 66 -14.62 -1.29 -23.31
N GLU A 67 -15.31 -0.39 -24.02
CA GLU A 67 -16.78 -0.43 -24.20
C GLU A 67 -17.20 -1.67 -24.99
N GLU A 68 -16.51 -1.99 -26.10
CA GLU A 68 -16.72 -3.21 -26.91
C GLU A 68 -16.46 -4.51 -26.14
N LEU A 69 -15.63 -4.45 -25.09
CA LEU A 69 -15.35 -5.53 -24.15
C LEU A 69 -16.28 -5.50 -22.93
N TYR A 70 -17.55 -5.09 -23.11
CA TYR A 70 -18.58 -5.02 -22.07
C TYR A 70 -18.20 -4.14 -20.88
N ASN A 71 -17.65 -2.96 -21.16
CA ASN A 71 -17.13 -2.03 -20.17
C ASN A 71 -16.06 -2.67 -19.27
N ALA A 72 -15.11 -3.37 -19.89
CA ALA A 72 -13.92 -3.82 -19.22
C ALA A 72 -13.17 -2.61 -18.65
N SER A 73 -12.78 -2.67 -17.39
CA SER A 73 -11.97 -1.62 -16.77
C SER A 73 -10.51 -2.06 -16.66
N ILE A 74 -9.61 -1.13 -16.95
CA ILE A 74 -8.17 -1.28 -16.79
C ILE A 74 -7.66 -0.21 -15.82
N GLY A 75 -6.59 -0.51 -15.11
CA GLY A 75 -5.96 0.44 -14.21
C GLY A 75 -4.57 -0.02 -13.81
N SER A 76 -3.81 0.88 -13.24
CA SER A 76 -2.48 0.62 -12.71
C SER A 76 -2.27 1.36 -11.40
N ASN A 77 -1.34 0.90 -10.62
CA ASN A 77 -0.87 1.60 -9.43
C ASN A 77 0.54 1.14 -9.06
N THR A 78 1.23 1.98 -8.32
CA THR A 78 2.50 1.61 -7.67
C THR A 78 2.35 1.64 -6.16
N THR A 79 3.04 0.72 -5.48
CA THR A 79 3.09 0.68 -4.01
C THR A 79 4.48 0.30 -3.55
N ILE A 80 4.88 0.81 -2.37
CA ILE A 80 6.08 0.34 -1.68
C ILE A 80 5.62 -0.52 -0.51
N THR A 81 6.10 -1.78 -0.48
CA THR A 81 5.75 -2.76 0.53
C THR A 81 7.03 -3.36 1.11
N GLY A 82 7.42 -2.91 2.29
CA GLY A 82 8.71 -3.27 2.87
C GLY A 82 9.87 -2.87 1.95
N ASN A 83 10.72 -3.84 1.62
CA ASN A 83 11.88 -3.64 0.75
C ASN A 83 11.57 -3.65 -0.76
N TYR A 84 10.30 -3.77 -1.16
CA TYR A 84 9.92 -3.92 -2.56
C TYR A 84 8.97 -2.82 -3.02
N GLN A 85 9.16 -2.38 -4.26
CA GLN A 85 8.18 -1.62 -5.01
C GLN A 85 7.45 -2.54 -5.98
N LEU A 86 6.12 -2.44 -5.99
CA LEU A 86 5.24 -3.14 -6.90
C LEU A 86 4.72 -2.14 -7.94
N LEU A 87 4.84 -2.49 -9.21
CA LEU A 87 4.06 -1.90 -10.30
C LEU A 87 2.96 -2.91 -10.63
N SER A 88 1.72 -2.52 -10.46
CA SER A 88 0.55 -3.38 -10.61
C SER A 88 -0.33 -2.90 -11.74
N PHE A 89 -0.75 -3.82 -12.62
CA PHE A 89 -1.78 -3.60 -13.62
C PHE A 89 -3.00 -4.43 -13.28
N ASN A 90 -4.18 -3.86 -13.45
CA ASN A 90 -5.45 -4.48 -13.10
C ASN A 90 -6.40 -4.46 -14.28
N SER A 91 -7.11 -5.55 -14.51
CA SER A 91 -8.25 -5.62 -15.42
C SER A 91 -9.45 -6.24 -14.71
N VAL A 92 -10.63 -5.67 -14.93
CA VAL A 92 -11.91 -6.21 -14.42
C VAL A 92 -12.90 -6.25 -15.57
N PHE A 93 -13.40 -7.43 -15.89
CA PHE A 93 -14.28 -7.64 -17.03
C PHE A 93 -15.39 -8.65 -16.72
N LEU A 94 -16.45 -8.62 -17.53
CA LEU A 94 -17.56 -9.54 -17.40
C LEU A 94 -17.14 -10.94 -17.86
N ASN A 95 -17.47 -11.96 -17.05
CA ASN A 95 -17.16 -13.36 -17.40
C ASN A 95 -17.93 -13.77 -18.68
N GLU A 96 -17.29 -14.49 -19.58
CA GLU A 96 -17.88 -14.97 -20.84
C GLU A 96 -19.13 -15.85 -20.66
N LYS A 97 -19.37 -16.39 -19.45
CA LYS A 97 -20.65 -17.00 -19.08
C LYS A 97 -21.86 -16.07 -19.28
N TYR A 98 -21.62 -14.76 -19.29
CA TYR A 98 -22.64 -13.70 -19.43
C TYR A 98 -22.49 -12.92 -20.75
N THR A 99 -21.58 -13.33 -21.63
CA THR A 99 -21.28 -12.73 -22.93
C THR A 99 -21.11 -13.83 -23.98
N GLU A 100 -20.24 -13.65 -24.97
CA GLU A 100 -19.91 -14.66 -25.99
C GLU A 100 -18.69 -15.49 -25.56
N VAL A 101 -18.63 -16.73 -26.01
CA VAL A 101 -17.49 -17.63 -25.84
C VAL A 101 -16.22 -17.01 -26.44
N GLY A 102 -15.10 -17.09 -25.72
CA GLY A 102 -13.82 -16.51 -26.12
C GLY A 102 -13.60 -15.07 -25.63
N MET A 103 -14.60 -14.46 -24.97
CA MET A 103 -14.49 -13.08 -24.48
C MET A 103 -13.47 -12.94 -23.34
N ASN A 104 -13.33 -13.95 -22.48
CA ASN A 104 -12.28 -13.97 -21.45
C ASN A 104 -10.88 -13.87 -22.09
N GLU A 105 -10.60 -14.64 -23.13
CA GLU A 105 -9.30 -14.61 -23.82
C GLU A 105 -9.10 -13.29 -24.58
N LYS A 106 -10.12 -12.81 -25.29
CA LYS A 106 -10.06 -11.54 -26.03
C LYS A 106 -9.73 -10.37 -25.09
N THR A 107 -10.39 -10.30 -23.94
CA THR A 107 -10.14 -9.24 -22.95
C THR A 107 -8.77 -9.38 -22.31
N PHE A 108 -8.31 -10.59 -22.03
CA PHE A 108 -6.97 -10.81 -21.52
C PHE A 108 -5.89 -10.40 -22.53
N GLN A 109 -6.04 -10.74 -23.81
CA GLN A 109 -5.14 -10.29 -24.87
C GLN A 109 -5.10 -8.76 -25.00
N PHE A 110 -6.26 -8.10 -24.94
CA PHE A 110 -6.33 -6.65 -24.92
C PHE A 110 -5.52 -6.08 -23.75
N PHE A 111 -5.72 -6.60 -22.56
CA PHE A 111 -4.99 -6.17 -21.35
C PHE A 111 -3.48 -6.39 -21.49
N LEU A 112 -3.05 -7.51 -22.03
CA LEU A 112 -1.62 -7.79 -22.25
C LEU A 112 -1.00 -6.90 -23.33
N ASN A 113 -1.74 -6.53 -24.38
CA ASN A 113 -1.24 -5.62 -25.41
C ASN A 113 -0.86 -4.26 -24.84
N LEU A 114 -1.58 -3.76 -23.82
CA LEU A 114 -1.23 -2.51 -23.13
C LEU A 114 0.10 -2.60 -22.41
N ILE A 115 0.37 -3.76 -21.80
CA ILE A 115 1.57 -3.96 -20.97
C ILE A 115 2.78 -4.33 -21.82
N PHE A 116 2.60 -5.18 -22.86
CA PHE A 116 3.72 -5.82 -23.58
C PHE A 116 3.91 -5.35 -25.02
N ASP A 117 3.00 -4.54 -25.55
CA ASP A 117 3.13 -3.97 -26.91
C ASP A 117 2.95 -2.43 -26.90
N PRO A 118 3.74 -1.71 -26.10
CA PRO A 118 3.63 -0.26 -25.99
C PRO A 118 3.90 0.43 -27.34
N LEU A 119 3.38 1.65 -27.50
CA LEU A 119 3.63 2.47 -28.69
C LEU A 119 5.02 3.10 -28.57
N ILE A 120 5.97 2.54 -29.35
CA ILE A 120 7.37 2.98 -29.39
C ILE A 120 7.66 3.63 -30.74
N ILE A 121 8.29 4.82 -30.71
CA ILE A 121 8.71 5.62 -31.85
C ILE A 121 10.16 6.03 -31.62
N ASP A 122 11.03 5.82 -32.60
CA ASP A 122 12.46 6.21 -32.57
C ASP A 122 13.19 5.77 -31.29
N ASN A 123 13.00 4.51 -30.89
CA ASN A 123 13.60 3.90 -29.69
C ASN A 123 13.16 4.51 -28.34
N GLY A 124 12.06 5.25 -28.32
CA GLY A 124 11.46 5.81 -27.10
C GLY A 124 9.95 5.64 -27.09
N PHE A 125 9.32 5.92 -25.96
CA PHE A 125 7.86 6.01 -25.90
C PHE A 125 7.35 7.15 -26.80
N GLU A 126 6.08 7.04 -27.29
CA GLU A 126 5.46 8.10 -28.07
C GLU A 126 5.42 9.40 -27.27
N GLU A 127 5.76 10.52 -27.92
CA GLU A 127 6.03 11.84 -27.32
C GLU A 127 4.85 12.40 -26.53
N THR A 128 3.64 12.32 -27.10
CA THR A 128 2.45 12.88 -26.46
C THR A 128 2.08 12.11 -25.20
N SER A 129 2.08 10.77 -25.30
CA SER A 129 1.82 9.89 -24.15
C SER A 129 2.87 10.08 -23.04
N PHE A 130 4.14 10.25 -23.43
CA PHE A 130 5.23 10.51 -22.48
C PHE A 130 5.04 11.84 -21.74
N ASN A 131 4.76 12.92 -22.47
CA ASN A 131 4.56 14.23 -21.87
C ASN A 131 3.32 14.28 -20.96
N ASN A 132 2.22 13.65 -21.36
CA ASN A 132 1.03 13.52 -20.53
C ASN A 132 1.32 12.81 -19.20
N ALA A 133 1.97 11.65 -19.27
CA ALA A 133 2.35 10.88 -18.09
C ALA A 133 3.32 11.66 -17.17
N LYS A 134 4.29 12.36 -17.76
CA LYS A 134 5.28 13.18 -17.03
C LYS A 134 4.62 14.35 -16.30
N ASN A 135 3.71 15.06 -16.97
CA ASN A 135 2.97 16.18 -16.37
C ASN A 135 2.07 15.69 -15.22
N TYR A 136 1.33 14.60 -15.43
CA TYR A 136 0.48 14.02 -14.39
C TYR A 136 1.28 13.63 -13.14
N LEU A 137 2.44 12.97 -13.34
CA LEU A 137 3.30 12.59 -12.22
C LEU A 137 3.91 13.81 -11.51
N LEU A 138 4.27 14.86 -12.26
CA LEU A 138 4.76 16.10 -11.69
C LEU A 138 3.69 16.76 -10.79
N GLU A 139 2.44 16.82 -11.24
CA GLU A 139 1.32 17.35 -10.45
C GLU A 139 1.11 16.51 -9.16
N ASP A 140 1.18 15.18 -9.22
CA ASP A 140 1.07 14.35 -8.01
C ASP A 140 2.23 14.59 -7.04
N ILE A 141 3.46 14.73 -7.54
CA ILE A 141 4.62 15.05 -6.70
C ILE A 141 4.46 16.42 -6.03
N GLU A 142 4.04 17.43 -6.76
CA GLU A 142 3.85 18.79 -6.24
C GLU A 142 2.68 18.87 -5.25
N SER A 143 1.63 18.07 -5.43
CA SER A 143 0.48 17.97 -4.52
C SER A 143 0.81 17.52 -3.10
N TYR A 144 2.01 16.97 -2.87
CA TYR A 144 2.47 16.62 -1.53
C TYR A 144 2.53 17.84 -0.60
N GLU A 145 2.94 18.98 -1.13
CA GLU A 145 3.02 20.24 -0.37
C GLU A 145 1.63 20.78 0.02
N ASP A 146 0.61 20.44 -0.77
CA ASP A 146 -0.77 20.90 -0.56
C ASP A 146 -1.56 20.01 0.42
N SER A 147 -1.02 18.83 0.76
CA SER A 147 -1.62 17.91 1.73
C SER A 147 -0.83 17.90 3.04
N PRO A 148 -1.25 18.66 4.07
CA PRO A 148 -0.49 18.78 5.32
C PRO A 148 -0.21 17.44 6.01
N MET A 149 -1.16 16.49 5.96
CA MET A 149 -0.98 15.16 6.56
C MET A 149 0.03 14.31 5.77
N ARG A 150 -0.03 14.31 4.43
CA ARG A 150 0.96 13.62 3.58
C ARG A 150 2.37 14.18 3.81
N LEU A 151 2.50 15.50 3.85
CA LEU A 151 3.76 16.19 4.11
C LEU A 151 4.31 15.84 5.51
N ALA A 152 3.50 15.98 6.56
CA ALA A 152 3.91 15.65 7.93
C ALA A 152 4.35 14.20 8.07
N THR A 153 3.62 13.27 7.45
CA THR A 153 3.97 11.83 7.47
C THR A 153 5.26 11.56 6.71
N SER A 154 5.45 12.16 5.54
CA SER A 154 6.69 12.04 4.75
C SER A 154 7.90 12.56 5.53
N ASN A 155 7.75 13.71 6.19
CA ASN A 155 8.81 14.29 7.00
C ASN A 155 9.12 13.43 8.25
N LEU A 156 8.08 12.88 8.89
CA LEU A 156 8.29 11.93 9.99
C LEU A 156 9.04 10.67 9.52
N TYR A 157 8.72 10.14 8.34
CA TYR A 157 9.42 8.98 7.77
C TYR A 157 10.89 9.31 7.47
N HIS A 158 11.17 10.47 6.92
CA HIS A 158 12.54 10.93 6.70
C HIS A 158 13.32 10.98 8.02
N GLU A 159 12.76 11.57 9.07
CA GLU A 159 13.39 11.66 10.40
C GLU A 159 13.63 10.29 11.06
N MET A 160 12.71 9.34 10.85
CA MET A 160 12.77 8.03 11.50
C MET A 160 13.57 7.00 10.74
N PHE A 161 13.52 7.01 9.41
CA PHE A 161 13.88 5.87 8.57
C PHE A 161 14.93 6.21 7.51
N GLU A 162 15.73 7.26 7.75
CA GLU A 162 16.82 7.68 6.85
C GLU A 162 17.65 6.47 6.36
N GLY A 163 17.87 6.39 5.04
CA GLY A 163 18.59 5.31 4.39
C GLY A 163 17.84 3.98 4.26
N THR A 164 16.54 3.95 4.52
CA THR A 164 15.68 2.78 4.31
C THR A 164 14.57 3.07 3.28
N PRO A 165 13.99 2.04 2.63
CA PRO A 165 12.89 2.25 1.68
C PRO A 165 11.65 2.94 2.24
N ILE A 166 11.45 2.94 3.56
CA ILE A 166 10.29 3.59 4.22
C ILE A 166 10.36 5.11 4.09
N GLU A 167 11.57 5.67 3.99
CA GLU A 167 11.81 7.10 3.83
C GLU A 167 11.21 7.65 2.54
N TYR A 168 11.15 6.82 1.48
CA TYR A 168 10.86 7.31 0.15
C TYR A 168 9.38 7.54 -0.10
N ARG A 169 9.07 8.66 -0.78
CA ARG A 169 7.72 8.95 -1.29
C ARG A 169 7.36 7.97 -2.40
N VAL A 170 6.14 7.44 -2.36
CA VAL A 170 5.67 6.48 -3.38
C VAL A 170 5.60 7.12 -4.77
N CYS A 171 5.24 8.39 -4.89
CA CYS A 171 5.27 9.12 -6.17
C CYS A 171 6.69 9.48 -6.63
N GLY A 172 7.70 9.40 -5.77
CA GLY A 172 9.07 9.81 -6.05
C GLY A 172 9.31 11.30 -5.84
N TYR A 173 10.30 11.84 -6.56
CA TYR A 173 10.80 13.21 -6.38
C TYR A 173 10.96 13.91 -7.72
N LYS A 174 10.75 15.25 -7.73
CA LYS A 174 10.83 16.08 -8.94
C LYS A 174 12.20 16.01 -9.61
N GLU A 175 13.28 16.10 -8.82
CA GLU A 175 14.65 16.04 -9.32
C GLU A 175 15.01 14.70 -10.00
N ASP A 176 14.32 13.61 -9.65
CA ASP A 176 14.49 12.31 -10.29
C ASP A 176 13.62 12.22 -11.56
N LEU A 177 12.41 12.80 -11.54
CA LEU A 177 11.53 12.87 -12.71
C LEU A 177 12.10 13.72 -13.84
N GLU A 178 12.80 14.81 -13.53
CA GLU A 178 13.44 15.68 -14.52
C GLU A 178 14.48 14.96 -15.38
N LYS A 179 15.14 13.92 -14.85
CA LYS A 179 16.14 13.10 -15.55
C LYS A 179 15.52 12.08 -16.53
N ILE A 180 14.22 11.86 -16.47
CA ILE A 180 13.55 10.86 -17.31
C ILE A 180 13.31 11.40 -18.71
N THR A 181 13.76 10.64 -19.71
CA THR A 181 13.48 10.81 -21.14
C THR A 181 12.66 9.63 -21.66
N LYS A 182 12.04 9.78 -22.82
CA LYS A 182 11.26 8.71 -23.45
C LYS A 182 12.13 7.49 -23.80
N GLU A 183 13.41 7.70 -24.10
CA GLU A 183 14.39 6.66 -24.43
C GLU A 183 14.82 5.89 -23.18
N ASN A 184 15.26 6.58 -22.10
CA ASN A 184 15.71 5.90 -20.89
C ASN A 184 14.54 5.21 -20.14
N LEU A 185 13.32 5.72 -20.28
CA LEU A 185 12.11 5.06 -19.77
C LEU A 185 11.85 3.75 -20.52
N TYR A 186 12.08 3.74 -21.84
CA TYR A 186 11.93 2.52 -22.65
C TYR A 186 13.02 1.47 -22.31
N GLU A 187 14.26 1.89 -22.09
CA GLU A 187 15.32 0.99 -21.61
C GLU A 187 14.95 0.37 -20.27
N TYR A 188 14.48 1.18 -19.32
CA TYR A 188 14.02 0.67 -18.02
C TYR A 188 12.81 -0.29 -18.16
N TYR A 189 11.87 -0.01 -19.05
CA TYR A 189 10.76 -0.92 -19.35
C TYR A 189 11.27 -2.31 -19.80
N LYS A 190 12.27 -2.37 -20.69
CA LYS A 190 12.88 -3.65 -21.13
C LYS A 190 13.53 -4.40 -19.96
N GLU A 191 14.23 -3.68 -19.09
CA GLU A 191 14.82 -4.25 -17.88
C GLU A 191 13.76 -4.78 -16.91
N LEU A 192 12.66 -4.05 -16.71
CA LEU A 192 11.54 -4.44 -15.86
C LEU A 192 10.96 -5.78 -16.33
N ILE A 193 10.61 -5.90 -17.61
CA ILE A 193 10.08 -7.13 -18.19
C ILE A 193 11.05 -8.30 -18.00
N LYS A 194 12.34 -8.08 -18.20
CA LYS A 194 13.38 -9.10 -18.10
C LYS A 194 13.64 -9.54 -16.66
N ASN A 195 13.68 -8.61 -15.69
CA ASN A 195 14.27 -8.86 -14.38
C ASN A 195 13.27 -8.98 -13.23
N ASN A 196 12.08 -8.37 -13.35
CA ASN A 196 11.14 -8.32 -12.23
C ASN A 196 10.49 -9.67 -11.95
N HIS A 197 10.20 -9.94 -10.67
CA HIS A 197 9.27 -11.02 -10.30
C HIS A 197 7.87 -10.66 -10.74
N ILE A 198 7.14 -11.64 -11.26
CA ILE A 198 5.80 -11.45 -11.77
C ILE A 198 4.86 -12.40 -11.06
N ASP A 199 3.81 -11.83 -10.48
CA ASP A 199 2.71 -12.58 -9.89
C ASP A 199 1.41 -12.17 -10.60
N ILE A 200 0.62 -13.15 -11.06
CA ILE A 200 -0.66 -12.97 -11.74
C ILE A 200 -1.74 -13.51 -10.83
N PHE A 201 -2.59 -12.61 -10.31
CA PHE A 201 -3.74 -12.98 -9.48
C PHE A 201 -5.02 -12.94 -10.33
N VAL A 202 -5.82 -14.00 -10.25
CA VAL A 202 -7.12 -14.10 -10.93
C VAL A 202 -8.19 -14.42 -9.91
N VAL A 203 -9.21 -13.57 -9.81
CA VAL A 203 -10.37 -13.75 -8.91
C VAL A 203 -11.66 -13.80 -9.71
N GLY A 204 -12.49 -14.78 -9.44
CA GLY A 204 -13.81 -14.92 -10.04
C GLY A 204 -14.25 -16.36 -10.23
N GLU A 205 -15.29 -16.54 -11.04
CA GLU A 205 -15.78 -17.85 -11.49
C GLU A 205 -15.14 -18.18 -12.85
N PHE A 206 -14.29 -19.20 -12.89
CA PHE A 206 -13.66 -19.67 -14.14
C PHE A 206 -13.21 -21.13 -14.00
N ASP A 207 -13.02 -21.81 -15.13
CA ASP A 207 -12.31 -23.09 -15.15
C ASP A 207 -10.79 -22.85 -15.03
N SER A 208 -10.14 -23.52 -14.08
CA SER A 208 -8.72 -23.31 -13.82
C SER A 208 -7.81 -23.75 -14.96
N ASN A 209 -8.18 -24.81 -15.69
CA ASN A 209 -7.38 -25.34 -16.80
C ASN A 209 -7.51 -24.43 -18.03
N GLU A 210 -8.72 -23.93 -18.29
CA GLU A 210 -8.95 -22.97 -19.38
C GLU A 210 -8.25 -21.66 -19.12
N MET A 211 -8.40 -21.07 -17.93
CA MET A 211 -7.74 -19.82 -17.55
C MET A 211 -6.21 -19.97 -17.57
N LYS A 212 -5.68 -21.11 -17.11
CA LYS A 212 -4.26 -21.42 -17.21
C LYS A 212 -3.79 -21.41 -18.68
N LYS A 213 -4.53 -22.08 -19.59
CA LYS A 213 -4.21 -22.09 -21.02
C LYS A 213 -4.24 -20.69 -21.63
N ILE A 214 -5.25 -19.88 -21.30
CA ILE A 214 -5.34 -18.48 -21.74
C ILE A 214 -4.08 -17.72 -21.31
N ILE A 215 -3.67 -17.85 -20.04
CA ILE A 215 -2.48 -17.17 -19.53
C ILE A 215 -1.21 -17.68 -20.26
N GLU A 216 -0.98 -18.98 -20.30
CA GLU A 216 0.23 -19.58 -20.90
C GLU A 216 0.34 -19.31 -22.41
N ASN A 217 -0.78 -19.27 -23.13
CA ASN A 217 -0.80 -18.98 -24.56
C ASN A 217 -0.48 -17.51 -24.87
N ASN A 218 -0.84 -16.59 -23.99
CA ASN A 218 -0.77 -15.16 -24.23
C ASN A 218 0.39 -14.47 -23.49
N PHE A 219 0.78 -14.97 -22.31
CA PHE A 219 1.85 -14.39 -21.49
C PHE A 219 3.21 -14.99 -21.86
N LYS A 220 3.92 -14.37 -22.81
CA LYS A 220 5.13 -14.93 -23.46
C LYS A 220 6.45 -14.62 -22.74
N ILE A 221 6.43 -14.53 -21.40
CA ILE A 221 7.65 -14.34 -20.62
C ILE A 221 8.22 -15.70 -20.20
N ASN A 222 9.45 -15.99 -20.64
CA ASN A 222 10.13 -17.25 -20.34
C ASN A 222 11.44 -17.07 -19.55
N THR A 223 11.77 -15.83 -19.13
CA THR A 223 12.99 -15.56 -18.37
C THR A 223 12.82 -16.06 -16.94
N ILE A 224 13.67 -16.99 -16.52
CA ILE A 224 13.69 -17.50 -15.16
C ILE A 224 14.05 -16.36 -14.19
N LYS A 225 13.23 -16.18 -13.15
CA LYS A 225 13.40 -15.12 -12.15
C LYS A 225 14.08 -15.65 -10.90
N LYS A 226 14.93 -14.81 -10.30
CA LYS A 226 15.51 -15.13 -8.98
C LYS A 226 14.40 -15.08 -7.91
N PRO A 227 14.41 -15.96 -6.89
CA PRO A 227 13.45 -15.89 -5.80
C PRO A 227 13.48 -14.52 -5.11
N ALA A 228 12.31 -13.98 -4.77
CA ALA A 228 12.23 -12.79 -3.96
C ALA A 228 12.70 -13.06 -2.53
N THR A 229 13.38 -12.11 -1.94
CA THR A 229 13.75 -12.16 -0.51
C THR A 229 12.57 -11.64 0.34
N SER A 230 12.70 -11.73 1.67
CA SER A 230 11.67 -11.20 2.58
C SER A 230 11.39 -9.71 2.32
N HIS A 231 10.12 -9.35 2.33
CA HIS A 231 9.68 -7.95 2.27
C HIS A 231 9.85 -7.21 3.61
N ILE A 232 9.97 -7.95 4.72
CA ILE A 232 9.93 -7.41 6.08
C ILE A 232 11.18 -6.56 6.36
N ILE A 233 10.95 -5.36 6.91
CA ILE A 233 12.00 -4.47 7.42
C ILE A 233 12.04 -4.61 8.94
N ASN A 234 13.18 -5.02 9.48
CA ASN A 234 13.47 -5.04 10.91
C ASN A 234 14.50 -3.96 11.23
N HIS A 235 14.17 -3.09 12.18
CA HIS A 235 15.07 -2.01 12.62
C HIS A 235 16.19 -2.57 13.50
N LYS A 236 17.42 -2.12 13.24
CA LYS A 236 18.61 -2.50 14.01
C LYS A 236 19.04 -1.40 14.98
N THR A 237 18.62 -0.16 14.72
CA THR A 237 19.03 1.02 15.48
C THR A 237 17.80 1.70 16.09
N PHE A 238 17.95 2.08 17.36
CA PHE A 238 16.91 2.75 18.14
C PHE A 238 17.49 3.97 18.85
N ARG A 239 16.79 5.10 18.79
CA ARG A 239 17.20 6.31 19.50
C ARG A 239 17.10 6.11 21.01
N LYS A 240 18.13 6.54 21.75
CA LYS A 240 18.10 6.56 23.24
C LYS A 240 17.27 7.71 23.77
N VAL A 241 17.21 8.82 23.04
CA VAL A 241 16.45 10.02 23.37
C VAL A 241 15.50 10.30 22.19
N THR A 242 14.24 10.57 22.51
CA THR A 242 13.22 10.90 21.52
C THR A 242 13.62 12.15 20.74
N ASN A 243 13.61 12.07 19.42
CA ASN A 243 13.76 13.24 18.55
C ASN A 243 12.48 14.08 18.58
N ILE A 244 12.60 15.40 18.71
CA ILE A 244 11.45 16.32 18.67
C ILE A 244 11.69 17.32 17.56
N VAL A 245 10.86 17.25 16.52
CA VAL A 245 10.97 18.09 15.32
C VAL A 245 9.72 18.96 15.20
N LYS A 246 9.90 20.24 14.94
CA LYS A 246 8.82 21.19 14.66
C LYS A 246 9.10 21.92 13.36
N SER A 247 8.16 21.88 12.43
CA SER A 247 8.25 22.56 11.14
C SER A 247 7.04 23.48 10.96
N PRO A 248 7.25 24.77 10.74
CA PRO A 248 6.16 25.71 10.52
C PRO A 248 5.59 25.54 9.09
N LYS A 249 4.27 25.61 8.97
CA LYS A 249 3.55 25.62 7.68
C LYS A 249 2.34 26.53 7.79
N ASN A 250 2.00 27.25 6.72
CA ASN A 250 0.78 28.06 6.66
C ASN A 250 -0.45 27.14 6.55
N ILE A 251 -0.94 26.67 7.69
CA ILE A 251 -2.12 25.81 7.82
C ILE A 251 -2.92 26.20 9.08
N ASN A 252 -4.23 25.96 9.05
CA ASN A 252 -5.10 26.32 10.17
C ASN A 252 -4.94 25.41 11.40
N GLN A 253 -4.64 24.14 11.18
CA GLN A 253 -4.54 23.14 12.22
C GLN A 253 -3.15 22.48 12.20
N SER A 254 -2.50 22.43 13.35
CA SER A 254 -1.22 21.73 13.51
C SER A 254 -1.43 20.22 13.46
N ILE A 255 -0.47 19.49 12.86
CA ILE A 255 -0.48 18.03 12.82
C ILE A 255 0.62 17.51 13.74
N LEU A 256 0.21 16.75 14.75
CA LEU A 256 1.10 16.12 15.71
C LEU A 256 1.20 14.63 15.41
N LEU A 257 2.43 14.15 15.19
CA LEU A 257 2.73 12.75 14.94
C LEU A 257 3.67 12.17 16.00
N PHE A 258 3.38 10.95 16.45
CA PHE A 258 4.30 10.15 17.26
C PHE A 258 4.71 8.93 16.44
N GLY A 259 6.00 8.77 16.20
CA GLY A 259 6.53 7.63 15.47
C GLY A 259 7.27 6.65 16.39
N PHE A 260 6.90 5.39 16.32
CA PHE A 260 7.49 4.30 17.09
C PHE A 260 8.14 3.28 16.17
N LYS A 261 9.31 2.78 16.54
CA LYS A 261 9.92 1.58 15.94
C LYS A 261 9.64 0.37 16.82
N LEU A 262 9.33 -0.75 16.20
CA LEU A 262 9.10 -2.03 16.86
C LEU A 262 10.41 -2.82 16.95
N ASN A 263 10.78 -3.23 18.17
CA ASN A 263 12.03 -3.93 18.44
C ASN A 263 11.79 -5.43 18.66
N ASN A 264 12.43 -6.27 17.86
CA ASN A 264 12.42 -7.73 18.02
C ASN A 264 11.02 -8.33 18.23
N ILE A 265 10.07 -7.96 17.37
CA ILE A 265 8.72 -8.54 17.40
C ILE A 265 8.73 -9.93 16.79
N THR A 266 8.00 -10.86 17.42
CA THR A 266 7.77 -12.21 16.89
C THR A 266 6.81 -12.17 15.69
N GLU A 267 6.72 -13.26 14.95
CA GLU A 267 5.76 -13.41 13.86
C GLU A 267 4.31 -13.29 14.36
N PHE A 268 3.96 -13.94 15.48
CA PHE A 268 2.64 -13.85 16.08
C PHE A 268 2.29 -12.41 16.52
N GLU A 269 3.24 -11.70 17.12
CA GLU A 269 3.06 -10.28 17.46
C GLU A 269 2.83 -9.43 16.21
N ARG A 270 3.58 -9.67 15.14
CA ARG A 270 3.47 -8.97 13.86
C ARG A 270 2.12 -9.17 13.18
N LEU A 271 1.63 -10.41 13.17
CA LEU A 271 0.44 -10.80 12.44
C LEU A 271 -0.86 -10.53 13.22
N TYR A 272 -0.81 -10.62 14.54
CA TYR A 272 -2.02 -10.61 15.38
C TYR A 272 -1.98 -9.64 16.55
N THR A 273 -0.96 -9.70 17.40
CA THR A 273 -0.96 -8.91 18.63
C THR A 273 -0.97 -7.41 18.32
N LEU A 274 -0.26 -7.00 17.25
CA LEU A 274 -0.19 -5.61 16.82
C LEU A 274 -1.57 -5.05 16.41
N ALA A 275 -2.40 -5.87 15.77
CA ALA A 275 -3.76 -5.49 15.37
C ALA A 275 -4.66 -5.23 16.60
N VAL A 276 -4.62 -6.13 17.59
CA VAL A 276 -5.39 -5.98 18.83
C VAL A 276 -4.88 -4.79 19.65
N TYR A 277 -3.56 -4.65 19.81
CA TYR A 277 -2.93 -3.52 20.47
C TYR A 277 -3.35 -2.19 19.86
N ASN A 278 -3.23 -2.04 18.55
CA ASN A 278 -3.58 -0.83 17.81
C ASN A 278 -5.08 -0.50 17.95
N SER A 279 -5.96 -1.49 17.86
CA SER A 279 -7.41 -1.30 18.03
C SER A 279 -7.73 -0.69 19.40
N ILE A 280 -7.13 -1.20 20.47
CA ILE A 280 -7.34 -0.69 21.84
C ILE A 280 -6.74 0.71 22.02
N LEU A 281 -5.53 0.96 21.46
CA LEU A 281 -4.83 2.23 21.63
C LEU A 281 -5.50 3.38 20.88
N GLY A 282 -5.64 3.26 19.57
CA GLY A 282 -6.11 4.38 18.74
C GLY A 282 -6.69 3.99 17.39
N GLY A 283 -6.85 2.69 17.08
CA GLY A 283 -7.35 2.19 15.79
C GLY A 283 -8.87 2.06 15.71
N SER A 284 -9.62 2.36 16.75
CA SER A 284 -11.09 2.28 16.77
C SER A 284 -11.73 3.55 17.35
N PRO A 285 -13.03 3.80 17.06
CA PRO A 285 -13.77 4.92 17.67
C PRO A 285 -13.87 4.85 19.19
N ASP A 286 -13.79 3.65 19.80
CA ASP A 286 -13.85 3.44 21.24
C ASP A 286 -12.45 3.31 21.87
N SER A 287 -11.40 3.65 21.14
CA SER A 287 -10.02 3.51 21.60
C SER A 287 -9.65 4.49 22.71
N LYS A 288 -8.58 4.16 23.44
CA LYS A 288 -8.10 4.98 24.57
C LYS A 288 -7.74 6.40 24.15
N LEU A 289 -7.05 6.57 23.02
CA LEU A 289 -6.68 7.89 22.52
C LEU A 289 -7.91 8.69 22.13
N PHE A 290 -8.89 8.07 21.47
CA PHE A 290 -10.10 8.76 21.10
C PHE A 290 -10.90 9.25 22.31
N ARG A 291 -11.15 8.36 23.29
CA ARG A 291 -11.88 8.70 24.51
C ARG A 291 -11.19 9.78 25.35
N GLU A 292 -9.86 9.63 25.58
CA GLU A 292 -9.14 10.54 26.50
C GLU A 292 -8.74 11.86 25.85
N VAL A 293 -8.26 11.86 24.59
CA VAL A 293 -7.71 13.08 23.99
C VAL A 293 -8.79 13.88 23.27
N ARG A 294 -9.68 13.20 22.54
CA ARG A 294 -10.74 13.85 21.77
C ARG A 294 -11.99 14.11 22.62
N GLU A 295 -12.62 13.07 23.19
CA GLU A 295 -13.92 13.23 23.86
C GLU A 295 -13.80 13.94 25.21
N LYS A 296 -12.94 13.45 26.11
CA LYS A 296 -12.87 14.02 27.47
C LYS A 296 -12.14 15.35 27.54
N ASN A 297 -11.15 15.58 26.69
CA ASN A 297 -10.31 16.78 26.76
C ASN A 297 -10.48 17.72 25.57
N SER A 298 -11.20 17.35 24.52
CA SER A 298 -11.50 18.17 23.32
C SER A 298 -10.26 18.81 22.67
N LEU A 299 -9.10 18.11 22.70
CA LEU A 299 -7.82 18.66 22.21
C LEU A 299 -7.63 18.50 20.70
N CYS A 300 -8.42 17.65 20.05
CA CYS A 300 -8.29 17.36 18.63
C CYS A 300 -9.65 17.01 18.03
N TYR A 301 -9.81 17.29 16.73
CA TYR A 301 -10.96 16.82 15.97
C TYR A 301 -10.81 15.33 15.61
N SER A 302 -9.59 14.93 15.28
CA SER A 302 -9.26 13.55 14.94
C SER A 302 -7.98 13.11 15.64
N ILE A 303 -7.96 11.88 16.14
CA ILE A 303 -6.78 11.19 16.62
C ILE A 303 -6.91 9.72 16.28
N SER A 304 -5.84 9.12 15.81
CA SER A 304 -5.79 7.70 15.47
C SER A 304 -4.38 7.14 15.62
N SER A 305 -4.27 5.83 15.76
CA SER A 305 -3.02 5.09 15.58
C SER A 305 -3.11 4.16 14.37
N THR A 306 -2.01 4.02 13.66
CA THR A 306 -1.82 3.11 12.54
C THR A 306 -0.50 2.38 12.67
N TYR A 307 -0.42 1.16 12.17
CA TYR A 307 0.79 0.37 12.25
C TYR A 307 1.15 -0.28 10.91
N SER A 308 2.41 -0.61 10.75
CA SER A 308 2.90 -1.46 9.67
C SER A 308 3.72 -2.61 10.25
N GLY A 309 3.14 -3.80 10.28
CA GLY A 309 3.85 -5.00 10.71
C GLY A 309 5.04 -5.31 9.81
N ILE A 310 4.91 -5.07 8.50
CA ILE A 310 5.98 -5.30 7.52
C ILE A 310 7.15 -4.33 7.68
N ASN A 311 6.87 -3.07 8.00
CA ASN A 311 7.87 -2.02 8.18
C ASN A 311 8.26 -1.85 9.65
N SER A 312 7.69 -2.65 10.56
CA SER A 312 7.97 -2.66 11.99
C SER A 312 7.88 -1.27 12.65
N TYR A 313 6.78 -0.56 12.39
CA TYR A 313 6.51 0.74 13.03
C TYR A 313 5.04 0.90 13.43
N GLU A 314 4.80 1.89 14.30
CA GLU A 314 3.47 2.43 14.62
C GLU A 314 3.52 3.94 14.65
N ILE A 315 2.44 4.60 14.22
CA ILE A 315 2.31 6.05 14.19
C ILE A 315 0.98 6.43 14.84
N ILE A 316 1.04 7.40 15.77
CA ILE A 316 -0.14 8.10 16.27
C ILE A 316 -0.19 9.46 15.58
N SER A 317 -1.35 9.83 15.04
CA SER A 317 -1.60 11.12 14.39
C SER A 317 -2.75 11.85 15.05
N ALA A 318 -2.59 13.17 15.27
CA ALA A 318 -3.64 14.04 15.80
C ALA A 318 -3.61 15.42 15.14
N GLY A 319 -4.80 15.94 14.79
CA GLY A 319 -4.97 17.34 14.40
C GLY A 319 -5.27 18.19 15.63
N ILE A 320 -4.36 19.07 16.04
CA ILE A 320 -4.45 19.85 17.27
C ILE A 320 -4.35 21.36 17.04
N ASN A 321 -4.78 22.15 18.02
CA ASN A 321 -4.39 23.56 18.08
C ASN A 321 -2.93 23.66 18.56
N LYS A 322 -2.18 24.63 18.01
CA LYS A 322 -0.77 24.88 18.40
C LYS A 322 -0.58 25.01 19.93
N ASN A 323 -1.49 25.73 20.58
CA ASN A 323 -1.41 26.00 22.03
C ASN A 323 -1.66 24.73 22.89
N ASP A 324 -2.29 23.71 22.32
CA ASP A 324 -2.62 22.46 23.03
C ASP A 324 -1.49 21.42 22.96
N TYR A 325 -0.38 21.71 22.27
CA TYR A 325 0.72 20.76 22.03
C TYR A 325 1.19 20.05 23.31
N ASN A 326 1.54 20.82 24.36
CA ASN A 326 2.09 20.22 25.58
C ASN A 326 1.07 19.31 26.29
N LYS A 327 -0.21 19.72 26.29
CA LYS A 327 -1.29 18.94 26.90
C LYS A 327 -1.57 17.66 26.11
N ALA A 328 -1.63 17.74 24.77
CA ALA A 328 -1.80 16.60 23.88
C ALA A 328 -0.67 15.59 24.03
N VAL A 329 0.59 16.04 23.98
CA VAL A 329 1.77 15.18 24.16
C VAL A 329 1.72 14.46 25.51
N LYS A 330 1.38 15.15 26.59
CA LYS A 330 1.27 14.56 27.92
C LYS A 330 0.20 13.47 28.01
N LEU A 331 -0.98 13.72 27.43
CA LEU A 331 -2.09 12.75 27.44
C LEU A 331 -1.80 11.54 26.57
N ILE A 332 -1.29 11.74 25.35
CA ILE A 332 -0.91 10.63 24.46
C ILE A 332 0.12 9.73 25.14
N LYS A 333 1.19 10.31 25.73
CA LYS A 333 2.19 9.54 26.49
C LYS A 333 1.59 8.80 27.68
N LYS A 334 0.59 9.36 28.34
CA LYS A 334 -0.11 8.72 29.47
C LYS A 334 -0.86 7.47 28.99
N GLU A 335 -1.59 7.54 27.89
CA GLU A 335 -2.35 6.40 27.36
C GLU A 335 -1.42 5.28 26.86
N ILE A 336 -0.30 5.61 26.21
CA ILE A 336 0.73 4.64 25.83
C ILE A 336 1.28 3.93 27.07
N LYS A 337 1.54 4.67 28.16
CA LYS A 337 2.01 4.09 29.43
C LYS A 337 0.97 3.15 30.03
N LYS A 338 -0.32 3.47 29.94
CA LYS A 338 -1.41 2.59 30.38
C LYS A 338 -1.36 1.24 29.66
N MET A 339 -1.14 1.23 28.35
CA MET A 339 -0.96 -0.01 27.59
C MET A 339 0.19 -0.87 28.14
N THR A 340 1.32 -0.24 28.48
CA THR A 340 2.49 -0.92 29.04
C THR A 340 2.23 -1.50 30.44
N LEU A 341 1.34 -0.89 31.20
CA LEU A 341 0.95 -1.34 32.54
C LEU A 341 -0.22 -2.35 32.53
N GLY A 342 -0.82 -2.62 31.36
CA GLY A 342 -1.98 -3.49 31.24
C GLY A 342 -3.30 -2.86 31.71
N ASP A 343 -3.36 -1.51 31.77
CA ASP A 343 -4.56 -0.76 32.13
C ASP A 343 -5.54 -0.70 30.94
N PHE A 344 -6.09 -1.84 30.60
CA PHE A 344 -7.19 -2.07 29.65
C PHE A 344 -7.96 -3.31 30.07
N THR A 345 -9.23 -3.42 29.64
CA THR A 345 -10.15 -4.47 30.10
C THR A 345 -10.09 -5.70 29.17
N ASP A 346 -10.57 -6.85 29.66
CA ASP A 346 -10.73 -8.05 28.83
C ASP A 346 -11.82 -7.86 27.78
N GLU A 347 -12.82 -7.00 28.04
CA GLU A 347 -13.82 -6.62 27.07
C GLU A 347 -13.24 -5.81 25.90
N GLU A 348 -12.28 -4.89 26.17
CA GLU A 348 -11.56 -4.16 25.10
C GLU A 348 -10.77 -5.12 24.21
N ILE A 349 -10.15 -6.16 24.78
CA ILE A 349 -9.44 -7.20 24.01
C ILE A 349 -10.44 -7.97 23.12
N LYS A 350 -11.52 -8.44 23.72
CA LYS A 350 -12.56 -9.21 23.01
C LYS A 350 -13.22 -8.40 21.89
N GLN A 351 -13.52 -7.12 22.15
CA GLN A 351 -14.09 -6.23 21.13
C GLN A 351 -13.11 -6.01 19.97
N ALA A 352 -11.81 -5.83 20.24
CA ALA A 352 -10.79 -5.71 19.21
C ALA A 352 -10.68 -6.99 18.34
N GLN A 353 -10.77 -8.17 18.95
CA GLN A 353 -10.77 -9.46 18.24
C GLN A 353 -12.03 -9.62 17.37
N ILE A 354 -13.22 -9.26 17.89
CA ILE A 354 -14.47 -9.29 17.13
C ILE A 354 -14.42 -8.35 15.93
N THR A 355 -13.95 -7.13 16.12
CA THR A 355 -13.79 -6.13 15.05
C THR A 355 -12.84 -6.63 13.96
N TYR A 356 -11.71 -7.26 14.33
CA TYR A 356 -10.79 -7.86 13.38
C TYR A 356 -11.46 -8.97 12.57
N ILE A 357 -12.19 -9.88 13.21
CA ILE A 357 -12.92 -10.97 12.52
C ILE A 357 -14.00 -10.40 11.59
N ALA A 358 -14.73 -9.37 12.00
CA ALA A 358 -15.71 -8.69 11.17
C ALA A 358 -15.07 -8.10 9.91
N SER A 359 -13.93 -7.41 10.05
CA SER A 359 -13.18 -6.85 8.91
C SER A 359 -12.69 -7.92 7.92
N LEU A 360 -12.35 -9.12 8.39
CA LEU A 360 -11.99 -10.24 7.50
C LEU A 360 -13.19 -10.68 6.63
N LYS A 361 -14.41 -10.68 7.18
CA LYS A 361 -15.62 -11.06 6.42
C LYS A 361 -15.96 -10.03 5.34
N GLU A 362 -15.80 -8.74 5.62
CA GLU A 362 -16.01 -7.67 4.64
C GLU A 362 -15.04 -7.77 3.44
N ILE A 363 -13.85 -8.33 3.65
CA ILE A 363 -12.86 -8.53 2.57
C ILE A 363 -13.40 -9.46 1.47
N GLU A 364 -14.22 -10.43 1.81
CA GLU A 364 -14.81 -11.34 0.84
C GLU A 364 -15.84 -10.71 -0.10
N ASP A 365 -16.26 -9.47 0.15
CA ASP A 365 -17.29 -8.78 -0.64
C ASP A 365 -16.71 -7.99 -1.82
N ALA A 366 -15.38 -7.90 -1.94
CA ALA A 366 -14.72 -7.22 -3.04
C ALA A 366 -13.56 -8.03 -3.64
N PRO A 367 -13.52 -8.24 -4.97
CA PRO A 367 -12.43 -8.98 -5.62
C PRO A 367 -11.04 -8.40 -5.37
N SER A 368 -10.93 -7.06 -5.27
CA SER A 368 -9.66 -6.38 -4.95
C SER A 368 -9.15 -6.72 -3.56
N SER A 369 -10.05 -6.73 -2.58
CA SER A 369 -9.72 -7.05 -1.19
C SER A 369 -9.31 -8.52 -1.04
N MET A 370 -9.96 -9.42 -1.79
CA MET A 370 -9.56 -10.82 -1.85
C MET A 370 -8.12 -10.97 -2.38
N ILE A 371 -7.76 -10.29 -3.47
CA ILE A 371 -6.37 -10.30 -3.97
C ILE A 371 -5.40 -9.83 -2.88
N SER A 372 -5.72 -8.76 -2.16
CA SER A 372 -4.85 -8.21 -1.10
C SER A 372 -4.57 -9.21 0.02
N ILE A 373 -5.52 -10.09 0.37
CA ILE A 373 -5.30 -11.17 1.34
C ILE A 373 -4.24 -12.16 0.85
N TYR A 374 -4.33 -12.58 -0.42
CA TYR A 374 -3.38 -13.53 -1.00
C TYR A 374 -2.03 -12.88 -1.31
N GLU A 375 -1.99 -11.59 -1.65
CA GLU A 375 -0.73 -10.82 -1.69
C GLU A 375 -0.08 -10.75 -0.30
N ALA A 376 -0.84 -10.50 0.74
CA ALA A 376 -0.33 -10.49 2.10
C ALA A 376 0.17 -11.89 2.53
N HIS A 377 -0.50 -12.96 2.11
CA HIS A 377 -0.03 -14.33 2.31
C HIS A 377 1.31 -14.57 1.61
N GLU A 378 1.40 -14.26 0.30
CA GLU A 378 2.59 -14.53 -0.52
C GLU A 378 3.79 -13.63 -0.18
N TYR A 379 3.55 -12.36 0.13
CA TYR A 379 4.63 -11.39 0.31
C TYR A 379 5.04 -11.19 1.77
N LEU A 380 4.11 -11.37 2.69
CA LEU A 380 4.27 -11.00 4.09
C LEU A 380 4.18 -12.19 5.06
N GLY A 381 3.83 -13.38 4.56
CA GLY A 381 3.67 -14.58 5.38
C GLY A 381 2.41 -14.56 6.26
N TYR A 382 1.40 -13.74 5.94
CA TYR A 382 0.15 -13.78 6.68
C TYR A 382 -0.58 -15.11 6.43
N ASP A 383 -1.22 -15.63 7.48
CA ASP A 383 -2.11 -16.78 7.35
C ASP A 383 -3.27 -16.50 6.40
N LEU A 384 -3.89 -17.53 5.85
CA LEU A 384 -5.15 -17.43 5.13
C LEU A 384 -6.31 -17.14 6.11
N MET A 385 -7.45 -16.65 5.60
CA MET A 385 -8.53 -16.08 6.42
C MET A 385 -8.99 -16.96 7.58
N ALA A 386 -9.25 -18.25 7.33
CA ALA A 386 -9.72 -19.18 8.36
C ALA A 386 -8.73 -19.37 9.54
N ASP A 387 -7.44 -19.27 9.26
CA ASP A 387 -6.42 -19.38 10.31
C ASP A 387 -6.18 -18.02 10.99
N ARG A 388 -6.39 -16.91 10.30
CA ARG A 388 -6.41 -15.57 10.92
C ARG A 388 -7.51 -15.46 11.98
N GLU A 389 -8.73 -15.95 11.70
CA GLU A 389 -9.82 -15.98 12.67
C GLU A 389 -9.48 -16.81 13.90
N LYS A 390 -8.87 -18.00 13.70
CA LYS A 390 -8.44 -18.87 14.81
C LYS A 390 -7.30 -18.29 15.64
N ASN A 391 -6.40 -17.55 15.01
CA ASN A 391 -5.19 -17.06 15.66
C ASN A 391 -5.42 -15.73 16.39
N ILE A 392 -6.28 -14.84 15.88
CA ILE A 392 -6.53 -13.54 16.53
C ILE A 392 -7.13 -13.71 17.94
N VAL A 393 -7.99 -14.72 18.15
CA VAL A 393 -8.61 -14.99 19.47
C VAL A 393 -7.63 -15.55 20.50
N LYS A 394 -6.43 -15.97 20.07
CA LYS A 394 -5.37 -16.43 20.98
C LYS A 394 -4.57 -15.29 21.60
N VAL A 395 -4.72 -14.07 21.11
CA VAL A 395 -4.03 -12.90 21.65
C VAL A 395 -4.49 -12.62 23.07
N THR A 396 -3.56 -12.66 24.02
CA THR A 396 -3.81 -12.47 25.44
C THR A 396 -3.40 -11.07 25.93
N ARG A 397 -3.85 -10.70 27.14
CA ARG A 397 -3.39 -9.49 27.85
C ARG A 397 -1.87 -9.48 27.99
N ALA A 398 -1.25 -10.62 28.30
CA ALA A 398 0.19 -10.74 28.46
C ALA A 398 0.94 -10.44 27.16
N ASP A 399 0.43 -10.91 26.00
CA ASP A 399 1.01 -10.61 24.68
C ASP A 399 0.96 -9.12 24.37
N ILE A 400 -0.16 -8.46 24.65
CA ILE A 400 -0.34 -7.01 24.43
C ILE A 400 0.64 -6.21 25.29
N ILE A 401 0.80 -6.57 26.57
CA ILE A 401 1.76 -5.94 27.47
C ILE A 401 3.20 -6.17 27.01
N ALA A 402 3.52 -7.39 26.57
CA ALA A 402 4.86 -7.73 26.06
C ALA A 402 5.19 -6.93 24.79
N LEU A 403 4.26 -6.85 23.85
CA LEU A 403 4.40 -6.05 22.64
C LEU A 403 4.57 -4.57 22.96
N SER A 404 3.75 -4.01 23.87
CA SER A 404 3.80 -2.58 24.23
C SER A 404 5.17 -2.13 24.75
N LYS A 405 5.92 -3.02 25.40
CA LYS A 405 7.30 -2.77 25.87
C LYS A 405 8.34 -2.76 24.73
N LYS A 406 7.98 -3.36 23.58
CA LYS A 406 8.82 -3.39 22.38
C LYS A 406 8.64 -2.16 21.48
N LEU A 407 7.59 -1.37 21.68
CA LEU A 407 7.42 -0.09 21.01
C LEU A 407 8.41 0.93 21.58
N LYS A 408 9.28 1.45 20.73
CA LYS A 408 10.28 2.47 21.10
C LYS A 408 9.89 3.78 20.43
N LEU A 409 9.49 4.77 21.22
CA LEU A 409 9.23 6.13 20.73
C LEU A 409 10.51 6.70 20.15
N ASP A 410 10.52 6.89 18.84
CA ASP A 410 11.68 7.40 18.08
C ASP A 410 11.58 8.91 17.90
N THR A 411 10.49 9.39 17.31
CA THR A 411 10.32 10.80 16.93
C THR A 411 8.92 11.31 17.29
N ILE A 412 8.85 12.55 17.79
CA ILE A 412 7.63 13.36 17.87
C ILE A 412 7.79 14.47 16.83
N TYR A 413 6.93 14.51 15.84
CA TYR A 413 6.93 15.50 14.77
C TYR A 413 5.70 16.41 14.87
N LEU A 414 5.92 17.72 14.80
CA LEU A 414 4.85 18.72 14.74
C LEU A 414 4.97 19.52 13.44
N LEU A 415 4.00 19.36 12.55
CA LEU A 415 3.78 20.36 11.49
C LEU A 415 2.96 21.49 12.12
N GLU A 416 3.64 22.58 12.48
CA GLU A 416 3.07 23.66 13.26
C GLU A 416 2.28 24.63 12.37
N GLY A 417 0.98 24.76 12.62
CA GLY A 417 0.14 25.77 11.95
C GLY A 417 0.53 27.18 12.38
N VAL A 418 0.99 28.00 11.43
CA VAL A 418 1.28 29.42 11.63
C VAL A 418 0.44 30.22 10.62
N LYS A 419 -0.29 31.24 11.09
CA LYS A 419 -0.98 32.17 10.19
C LYS A 419 0.00 33.23 9.70
N GLU A 420 -0.18 33.70 8.46
CA GLU A 420 0.69 34.75 7.89
C GLU A 420 0.81 35.99 8.78
N ASN A 421 -0.22 36.30 9.58
CA ASN A 421 -0.22 37.44 10.51
C ASN A 421 0.64 37.24 11.78
N ASP A 422 1.15 36.03 12.05
CA ASP A 422 2.00 35.76 13.23
C ASP A 422 3.50 36.06 12.95
N LYS A 423 3.86 36.51 11.74
CA LYS A 423 5.24 36.87 11.37
C LYS A 423 5.65 38.29 11.69
N GLY A 424 4.82 39.05 12.41
CA GLY A 424 5.04 40.47 12.72
C GLY A 424 4.84 40.77 14.21
N ASN A 425 5.61 40.16 15.12
CA ASN A 425 5.88 40.71 16.47
C ASN A 425 7.21 40.19 16.98
#